data_338041129899f463c98b72e04fcf8133
#
_entry.id   338041129899f463c98b72e04fcf8133
#
_cell.length_a   1.000
_cell.length_b   1.000
_cell.length_c   1.000
_cell.angle_alpha   90.00
_cell.angle_beta   90.00
_cell.angle_gamma   90.00
#
_symmetry.space_group_name_H-M   'P 1'
#
loop_
_entity.id
_entity.type
_entity.pdbx_description
1 polymer ?
#
loop_
_entity_poly.entity_id
_entity_poly.type
_entity_poly.pdbx_seq_one_letter_code
_entity_poly.pdbx_strand_id
1 'polypeptide(L)'
;RDCADMAIDADAIDPEYIARAKALAITGTHLSTDTTRRACRKALDAAAHYGVKRVLDIDYRPVLWGLTNPGDGETRFIADEKVTTDLQRWLPDFDLIVGTEEEFHIAGGSTDTLAALRAVREVSQATLVCKLGPMGCVVFEGAIPERIEDGILVKGVQVEVLNVLGAGDAFMSGLLRGWLRNEP
;
A
#
# COMPACT_ATOMS: atom_id res chain seq x y z
N ARG A 1 5.07 9.22 -17.53
CA ARG A 1 5.82 7.93 -17.55
C ARG A 1 7.32 8.10 -17.35
N ASP A 2 7.86 9.30 -17.58
CA ASP A 2 9.31 9.56 -17.55
C ASP A 2 9.75 10.30 -16.28
N CYS A 3 9.17 9.96 -15.13
CA CYS A 3 9.59 10.49 -13.84
C CYS A 3 10.82 9.74 -13.34
N ALA A 4 11.69 10.44 -12.60
CA ALA A 4 12.98 9.90 -12.15
C ALA A 4 12.85 8.67 -11.25
N ASP A 5 11.79 8.61 -10.44
CA ASP A 5 11.46 7.46 -9.57
C ASP A 5 11.17 6.18 -10.36
N MET A 6 10.58 6.30 -11.56
CA MET A 6 10.31 5.15 -12.44
C MET A 6 11.56 4.63 -13.17
N ALA A 7 12.69 5.32 -13.06
CA ALA A 7 13.98 4.91 -13.62
C ALA A 7 14.87 4.17 -12.60
N ILE A 8 14.42 3.99 -11.37
CA ILE A 8 15.16 3.23 -10.35
C ILE A 8 15.21 1.76 -10.76
N ASP A 9 16.41 1.23 -10.90
CA ASP A 9 16.66 -0.18 -11.18
C ASP A 9 17.29 -0.92 -9.98
N ALA A 10 17.47 -2.22 -10.12
CA ALA A 10 18.04 -3.05 -9.06
C ALA A 10 19.51 -2.68 -8.71
N ASP A 11 20.26 -2.10 -9.64
CA ASP A 11 21.67 -1.74 -9.38
C ASP A 11 21.76 -0.53 -8.45
N ALA A 12 20.75 0.35 -8.46
CA ALA A 12 20.68 1.49 -7.56
C ALA A 12 20.36 1.10 -6.09
N ILE A 13 19.93 -0.14 -5.84
CA ILE A 13 19.56 -0.59 -4.48
C ILE A 13 20.81 -1.07 -3.73
N ASP A 14 21.15 -0.36 -2.67
CA ASP A 14 22.19 -0.72 -1.70
C ASP A 14 21.61 -1.47 -0.50
N PRO A 15 21.85 -2.79 -0.35
CA PRO A 15 21.34 -3.58 0.76
C PRO A 15 21.82 -3.10 2.14
N GLU A 16 23.05 -2.59 2.24
CA GLU A 16 23.60 -2.11 3.52
C GLU A 16 22.97 -0.77 3.95
N TYR A 17 22.54 0.03 2.97
CA TYR A 17 21.74 1.22 3.29
C TYR A 17 20.40 0.82 3.89
N ILE A 18 19.72 -0.17 3.31
CA ILE A 18 18.46 -0.71 3.83
C ILE A 18 18.64 -1.29 5.23
N ALA A 19 19.72 -2.03 5.48
CA ALA A 19 20.01 -2.64 6.78
C ALA A 19 20.04 -1.65 7.96
N ARG A 20 20.29 -0.37 7.68
CA ARG A 20 20.30 0.70 8.71
C ARG A 20 18.93 1.33 8.97
N ALA A 21 17.92 0.97 8.18
CA ALA A 21 16.58 1.50 8.32
C ALA A 21 15.77 0.69 9.35
N LYS A 22 14.75 1.32 9.92
CA LYS A 22 13.75 0.63 10.76
C LYS A 22 12.64 0.01 9.92
N ALA A 23 12.33 0.64 8.79
CA ALA A 23 11.37 0.16 7.83
C ALA A 23 11.76 0.55 6.40
N LEU A 24 11.36 -0.28 5.46
CA LEU A 24 11.33 -0.03 4.02
C LEU A 24 9.88 0.19 3.62
N ALA A 25 9.56 1.35 3.07
CA ALA A 25 8.25 1.63 2.50
C ALA A 25 8.32 1.57 0.97
N ILE A 26 7.39 0.83 0.37
CA ILE A 26 7.18 0.71 -1.07
C ILE A 26 5.78 1.17 -1.40
N THR A 27 5.60 1.89 -2.51
CA THR A 27 4.28 2.21 -3.05
C THR A 27 3.96 1.30 -4.22
N GLY A 28 2.69 0.96 -4.39
CA GLY A 28 2.23 0.10 -5.49
C GLY A 28 2.49 0.69 -6.88
N THR A 29 2.71 2.00 -6.98
CA THR A 29 3.13 2.65 -8.22
C THR A 29 4.42 2.03 -8.77
N HIS A 30 5.39 1.68 -7.92
CA HIS A 30 6.66 1.06 -8.31
C HIS A 30 6.51 -0.42 -8.70
N LEU A 31 5.35 -1.03 -8.45
CA LEU A 31 5.05 -2.39 -8.91
C LEU A 31 4.47 -2.44 -10.34
N SER A 32 4.32 -1.30 -11.01
CA SER A 32 3.69 -1.18 -12.33
C SER A 32 4.64 -1.44 -13.52
N THR A 33 5.97 -1.38 -13.33
CA THR A 33 6.95 -1.60 -14.40
C THR A 33 8.00 -2.64 -14.02
N ASP A 34 8.55 -3.35 -15.03
CA ASP A 34 9.54 -4.41 -14.77
C ASP A 34 10.83 -3.88 -14.14
N THR A 35 11.25 -2.67 -14.47
CA THR A 35 12.48 -2.08 -13.93
C THR A 35 12.35 -1.81 -12.45
N THR A 36 11.29 -1.09 -12.05
CA THR A 36 11.05 -0.77 -10.64
C THR A 36 10.68 -2.02 -9.83
N ARG A 37 9.99 -3.01 -10.43
CA ARG A 37 9.73 -4.32 -9.79
C ARG A 37 11.02 -5.04 -9.38
N ARG A 38 12.04 -5.07 -10.26
CA ARG A 38 13.33 -5.68 -9.92
C ARG A 38 14.01 -4.94 -8.76
N ALA A 39 13.95 -3.61 -8.77
CA ALA A 39 14.44 -2.81 -7.66
C ALA A 39 13.68 -3.09 -6.35
N CYS A 40 12.35 -3.11 -6.39
CA CYS A 40 11.52 -3.45 -5.24
C CYS A 40 11.82 -4.86 -4.71
N ARG A 41 11.98 -5.86 -5.58
CA ARG A 41 12.33 -7.23 -5.16
C ARG A 41 13.66 -7.25 -4.42
N LYS A 42 14.71 -6.65 -4.99
CA LYS A 42 16.02 -6.58 -4.32
C LYS A 42 15.94 -5.86 -2.98
N ALA A 43 15.16 -4.78 -2.90
CA ALA A 43 14.98 -4.03 -1.65
C ALA A 43 14.24 -4.85 -0.58
N LEU A 44 13.17 -5.58 -0.96
CA LEU A 44 12.41 -6.44 -0.06
C LEU A 44 13.25 -7.63 0.43
N ASP A 45 14.03 -8.23 -0.46
CA ASP A 45 14.93 -9.35 -0.11
C ASP A 45 15.99 -8.88 0.91
N ALA A 46 16.56 -7.68 0.69
CA ALA A 46 17.48 -7.07 1.65
C ALA A 46 16.80 -6.75 2.98
N ALA A 47 15.60 -6.15 2.96
CA ALA A 47 14.84 -5.85 4.16
C ALA A 47 14.52 -7.13 4.96
N ALA A 48 14.12 -8.19 4.28
CA ALA A 48 13.85 -9.49 4.90
C ALA A 48 15.13 -10.07 5.53
N HIS A 49 16.26 -10.02 4.81
CA HIS A 49 17.54 -10.54 5.30
C HIS A 49 18.02 -9.83 6.57
N TYR A 50 17.84 -8.52 6.66
CA TYR A 50 18.29 -7.71 7.80
C TYR A 50 17.23 -7.49 8.87
N GLY A 51 16.03 -8.08 8.73
CA GLY A 51 14.93 -7.93 9.69
C GLY A 51 14.33 -6.52 9.72
N VAL A 52 14.44 -5.78 8.61
CA VAL A 52 13.84 -4.46 8.43
C VAL A 52 12.35 -4.62 8.13
N LYS A 53 11.50 -3.86 8.80
CA LYS A 53 10.05 -3.87 8.58
C LYS A 53 9.70 -3.46 7.15
N ARG A 54 8.73 -4.14 6.55
CA ARG A 54 8.34 -3.94 5.14
C ARG A 54 6.92 -3.41 5.07
N VAL A 55 6.74 -2.28 4.45
CA VAL A 55 5.49 -1.53 4.40
C VAL A 55 5.08 -1.30 2.95
N LEU A 56 3.82 -1.56 2.64
CA LEU A 56 3.20 -1.25 1.35
C LEU A 56 2.13 -0.16 1.53
N ASP A 57 2.24 0.94 0.79
CA ASP A 57 1.09 1.76 0.41
C ASP A 57 0.58 1.27 -0.95
N ILE A 58 -0.64 0.80 -1.02
CA ILE A 58 -1.17 0.21 -2.27
C ILE A 58 -1.13 1.24 -3.40
N ASP A 59 -1.43 2.51 -3.14
CA ASP A 59 -1.30 3.66 -4.05
C ASP A 59 -1.51 3.29 -5.53
N TYR A 60 -2.68 2.75 -5.83
CA TYR A 60 -3.02 2.26 -7.15
C TYR A 60 -3.27 3.40 -8.13
N ARG A 61 -2.59 3.36 -9.29
CA ARG A 61 -2.69 4.35 -10.36
C ARG A 61 -2.94 3.65 -11.70
N PRO A 62 -4.18 3.56 -12.20
CA PRO A 62 -4.52 2.84 -13.44
C PRO A 62 -3.66 3.22 -14.65
N VAL A 63 -3.30 4.50 -14.77
CA VAL A 63 -2.44 5.01 -15.86
C VAL A 63 -1.05 4.36 -15.88
N LEU A 64 -0.49 4.01 -14.74
CA LEU A 64 0.82 3.37 -14.66
C LEU A 64 0.74 1.89 -15.04
N TRP A 65 -0.41 1.28 -14.84
CA TRP A 65 -0.69 -0.10 -15.25
C TRP A 65 -1.18 -0.21 -16.72
N GLY A 66 -1.24 0.92 -17.43
CA GLY A 66 -1.64 0.95 -18.84
C GLY A 66 -3.14 0.82 -19.09
N LEU A 67 -3.98 1.01 -18.05
CA LEU A 67 -5.44 0.88 -18.16
C LEU A 67 -6.13 2.19 -18.58
N THR A 68 -5.43 3.32 -18.48
CA THR A 68 -5.90 4.64 -18.97
C THR A 68 -4.78 5.38 -19.67
N ASN A 69 -5.14 6.43 -20.44
CA ASN A 69 -4.16 7.31 -21.04
C ASN A 69 -3.88 8.54 -20.15
N PRO A 70 -2.67 9.14 -20.24
CA PRO A 70 -2.40 10.41 -19.61
C PRO A 70 -3.40 11.46 -20.10
N GLY A 71 -4.15 12.07 -19.19
CA GLY A 71 -5.15 13.09 -19.53
C GLY A 71 -6.61 12.63 -19.54
N ASP A 72 -6.89 11.33 -19.42
CA ASP A 72 -8.27 10.77 -19.34
C ASP A 72 -8.99 11.10 -18.00
N GLY A 73 -8.41 11.99 -17.19
CA GLY A 73 -8.93 12.33 -15.87
C GLY A 73 -8.39 11.42 -14.74
N GLU A 74 -8.78 11.74 -13.52
CA GLU A 74 -8.36 10.98 -12.32
C GLU A 74 -9.32 9.80 -12.02
N THR A 75 -9.60 8.95 -12.99
CA THR A 75 -10.30 7.69 -12.68
C THR A 75 -9.37 6.81 -11.83
N ARG A 76 -9.63 6.75 -10.54
CA ARG A 76 -8.79 6.03 -9.57
C ARG A 76 -9.15 4.56 -9.42
N PHE A 77 -10.35 4.18 -9.85
CA PHE A 77 -10.83 2.82 -9.76
C PHE A 77 -11.10 2.25 -11.16
N ILE A 78 -10.20 1.37 -11.60
CA ILE A 78 -10.43 0.50 -12.77
C ILE A 78 -10.03 -0.90 -12.32
N ALA A 79 -11.03 -1.76 -12.14
CA ALA A 79 -10.79 -3.15 -11.80
C ALA A 79 -10.16 -3.89 -13.00
N ASP A 80 -9.08 -4.61 -12.72
CA ASP A 80 -8.41 -5.48 -13.69
C ASP A 80 -7.87 -6.71 -12.97
N GLU A 81 -8.28 -7.89 -13.40
CA GLU A 81 -7.93 -9.16 -12.77
C GLU A 81 -6.42 -9.44 -12.81
N LYS A 82 -5.71 -8.99 -13.86
CA LYS A 82 -4.26 -9.16 -13.96
C LYS A 82 -3.55 -8.30 -12.92
N VAL A 83 -4.03 -7.06 -12.72
CA VAL A 83 -3.49 -6.17 -11.70
C VAL A 83 -3.72 -6.76 -10.31
N THR A 84 -4.94 -7.24 -10.02
CA THR A 84 -5.25 -7.91 -8.76
C THR A 84 -4.30 -9.09 -8.51
N THR A 85 -4.19 -10.00 -9.48
CA THR A 85 -3.33 -11.18 -9.40
C THR A 85 -1.86 -10.80 -9.20
N ASP A 86 -1.42 -9.74 -9.85
CA ASP A 86 -0.05 -9.26 -9.77
C ASP A 86 0.26 -8.65 -8.40
N LEU A 87 -0.64 -7.80 -7.88
CA LEU A 87 -0.51 -7.23 -6.54
C LEU A 87 -0.50 -8.34 -5.47
N GLN A 88 -1.40 -9.31 -5.54
CA GLN A 88 -1.50 -10.40 -4.58
C GLN A 88 -0.22 -11.23 -4.44
N ARG A 89 0.62 -11.28 -5.48
CA ARG A 89 1.94 -11.95 -5.41
C ARG A 89 2.94 -11.21 -4.52
N TRP A 90 2.73 -9.91 -4.30
CA TRP A 90 3.62 -9.09 -3.48
C TRP A 90 3.16 -8.99 -2.03
N LEU A 91 1.84 -9.08 -1.77
CA LEU A 91 1.27 -8.85 -0.44
C LEU A 91 1.88 -9.72 0.67
N PRO A 92 2.30 -11.00 0.44
CA PRO A 92 2.94 -11.81 1.48
C PRO A 92 4.27 -11.26 2.00
N ASP A 93 4.92 -10.40 1.23
CA ASP A 93 6.24 -9.86 1.56
C ASP A 93 6.19 -8.71 2.58
N PHE A 94 5.01 -8.22 2.96
CA PHE A 94 4.87 -7.03 3.80
C PHE A 94 4.42 -7.34 5.22
N ASP A 95 4.84 -6.50 6.17
CA ASP A 95 4.44 -6.54 7.58
C ASP A 95 3.26 -5.58 7.84
N LEU A 96 3.12 -4.54 7.03
CA LEU A 96 2.06 -3.53 7.07
C LEU A 96 1.60 -3.20 5.65
N ILE A 97 0.29 -3.24 5.41
CA ILE A 97 -0.33 -2.88 4.13
C ILE A 97 -1.36 -1.79 4.39
N VAL A 98 -1.23 -0.68 3.68
CA VAL A 98 -2.08 0.50 3.82
C VAL A 98 -2.74 0.81 2.49
N GLY A 99 -4.01 1.15 2.49
CA GLY A 99 -4.75 1.54 1.28
C GLY A 99 -6.06 2.21 1.62
N THR A 100 -6.70 2.84 0.64
CA THR A 100 -8.10 3.23 0.69
C THR A 100 -9.00 2.00 0.47
N GLU A 101 -10.30 2.12 0.71
CA GLU A 101 -11.26 1.06 0.38
C GLU A 101 -11.13 0.66 -1.10
N GLU A 102 -11.08 1.63 -2.01
CA GLU A 102 -10.94 1.40 -3.44
C GLU A 102 -9.64 0.68 -3.81
N GLU A 103 -8.53 1.01 -3.14
CA GLU A 103 -7.25 0.33 -3.34
C GLU A 103 -7.29 -1.11 -2.82
N PHE A 104 -7.99 -1.36 -1.71
CA PHE A 104 -8.24 -2.73 -1.25
C PHE A 104 -9.17 -3.49 -2.21
N HIS A 105 -10.17 -2.82 -2.82
CA HIS A 105 -11.01 -3.44 -3.86
C HIS A 105 -10.15 -3.97 -5.03
N ILE A 106 -9.16 -3.20 -5.47
CA ILE A 106 -8.21 -3.63 -6.51
C ILE A 106 -7.35 -4.80 -6.01
N ALA A 107 -6.74 -4.67 -4.84
CA ALA A 107 -5.85 -5.71 -4.31
C ALA A 107 -6.58 -7.03 -3.98
N GLY A 108 -7.83 -6.94 -3.55
CA GLY A 108 -8.66 -8.11 -3.20
C GLY A 108 -9.54 -8.63 -4.34
N GLY A 109 -9.68 -7.85 -5.44
CA GLY A 109 -10.50 -8.25 -6.58
C GLY A 109 -12.01 -8.25 -6.33
N SER A 110 -12.49 -7.41 -5.41
CA SER A 110 -13.92 -7.30 -5.07
C SER A 110 -14.30 -5.85 -4.82
N THR A 111 -15.52 -5.45 -5.16
CA THR A 111 -16.08 -4.14 -4.83
C THR A 111 -16.73 -4.11 -3.44
N ASP A 112 -16.85 -5.24 -2.78
CA ASP A 112 -17.22 -5.33 -1.38
C ASP A 112 -15.96 -5.23 -0.52
N THR A 113 -15.88 -4.22 0.34
CA THR A 113 -14.68 -3.91 1.14
C THR A 113 -14.28 -5.07 2.05
N LEU A 114 -15.24 -5.73 2.71
CA LEU A 114 -14.92 -6.86 3.59
C LEU A 114 -14.46 -8.09 2.80
N ALA A 115 -15.09 -8.37 1.66
CA ALA A 115 -14.66 -9.45 0.78
C ALA A 115 -13.27 -9.20 0.23
N ALA A 116 -12.96 -7.97 -0.18
CA ALA A 116 -11.63 -7.56 -0.63
C ALA A 116 -10.57 -7.70 0.47
N LEU A 117 -10.85 -7.21 1.67
CA LEU A 117 -9.95 -7.34 2.83
C LEU A 117 -9.70 -8.82 3.20
N ARG A 118 -10.74 -9.68 3.13
CA ARG A 118 -10.60 -11.13 3.37
C ARG A 118 -9.71 -11.78 2.31
N ALA A 119 -9.89 -11.45 1.02
CA ALA A 119 -9.03 -11.95 -0.06
C ALA A 119 -7.56 -11.53 0.13
N VAL A 120 -7.31 -10.28 0.55
CA VAL A 120 -5.96 -9.83 0.92
C VAL A 120 -5.43 -10.61 2.13
N ARG A 121 -6.25 -10.85 3.15
CA ARG A 121 -5.88 -11.62 4.35
C ARG A 121 -5.55 -13.09 4.05
N GLU A 122 -6.19 -13.70 3.06
CA GLU A 122 -5.89 -15.08 2.63
C GLU A 122 -4.45 -15.24 2.14
N VAL A 123 -3.88 -14.19 1.56
CA VAL A 123 -2.51 -14.21 0.99
C VAL A 123 -1.49 -13.48 1.85
N SER A 124 -1.89 -12.70 2.86
CA SER A 124 -0.97 -11.90 3.68
C SER A 124 -1.33 -11.91 5.16
N GLN A 125 -0.30 -12.01 6.02
CA GLN A 125 -0.42 -11.89 7.48
C GLN A 125 -0.10 -10.48 7.99
N ALA A 126 0.10 -9.52 7.09
CA ALA A 126 0.39 -8.14 7.45
C ALA A 126 -0.71 -7.49 8.30
N THR A 127 -0.37 -6.50 9.10
CA THR A 127 -1.37 -5.56 9.60
C THR A 127 -1.98 -4.80 8.42
N LEU A 128 -3.32 -4.81 8.29
CA LEU A 128 -4.03 -4.08 7.24
C LEU A 128 -4.59 -2.79 7.79
N VAL A 129 -4.38 -1.68 7.11
CA VAL A 129 -4.93 -0.36 7.48
C VAL A 129 -5.75 0.17 6.31
N CYS A 130 -7.06 0.15 6.47
CA CYS A 130 -8.01 0.63 5.47
C CYS A 130 -8.39 2.09 5.78
N LYS A 131 -8.00 3.01 4.91
CA LYS A 131 -8.32 4.45 4.99
C LYS A 131 -9.76 4.66 4.54
N LEU A 132 -10.58 5.31 5.39
CA LEU A 132 -12.00 5.61 5.16
C LEU A 132 -12.25 7.11 4.89
N GLY A 133 -11.24 7.81 4.37
CA GLY A 133 -11.31 9.25 4.14
C GLY A 133 -11.61 10.05 5.41
N PRO A 134 -12.64 10.94 5.41
CA PRO A 134 -12.98 11.75 6.58
C PRO A 134 -13.38 10.94 7.82
N MET A 135 -13.80 9.69 7.62
CA MET A 135 -14.20 8.79 8.71
C MET A 135 -13.01 8.24 9.51
N GLY A 136 -11.79 8.40 8.98
CA GLY A 136 -10.57 7.92 9.60
C GLY A 136 -10.02 6.64 8.96
N CYS A 137 -9.73 5.64 9.76
CA CYS A 137 -9.26 4.34 9.24
C CYS A 137 -9.68 3.20 10.17
N VAL A 138 -9.61 1.98 9.65
CA VAL A 138 -9.77 0.75 10.42
C VAL A 138 -8.51 -0.09 10.29
N VAL A 139 -8.05 -0.65 11.42
CA VAL A 139 -6.87 -1.51 11.49
C VAL A 139 -7.28 -2.94 11.79
N PHE A 140 -6.69 -3.89 11.06
CA PHE A 140 -6.90 -5.32 11.23
C PHE A 140 -5.55 -6.01 11.42
N GLU A 141 -5.27 -6.50 12.62
CA GLU A 141 -4.06 -7.25 12.94
C GLU A 141 -4.21 -8.76 12.70
N GLY A 142 -5.45 -9.26 12.70
CA GLY A 142 -5.78 -10.68 12.55
C GLY A 142 -6.86 -10.92 11.51
N ALA A 143 -7.76 -11.84 11.79
CA ALA A 143 -8.89 -12.17 10.92
C ALA A 143 -9.78 -10.95 10.65
N ILE A 144 -10.32 -10.87 9.43
CA ILE A 144 -11.26 -9.82 9.07
C ILE A 144 -12.64 -10.17 9.63
N PRO A 145 -13.25 -9.30 10.46
CA PRO A 145 -14.54 -9.56 11.10
C PRO A 145 -15.70 -9.57 10.10
N GLU A 146 -16.92 -9.80 10.61
CA GLU A 146 -18.12 -9.75 9.76
C GLU A 146 -18.54 -8.32 9.41
N ARG A 147 -18.18 -7.35 10.24
CA ARG A 147 -18.49 -5.93 10.05
C ARG A 147 -17.22 -5.12 10.15
N ILE A 148 -17.09 -4.08 9.32
CA ILE A 148 -15.90 -3.24 9.28
C ILE A 148 -15.66 -2.51 10.61
N GLU A 149 -16.74 -2.15 11.30
CA GLU A 149 -16.70 -1.44 12.58
C GLU A 149 -16.18 -2.30 13.74
N ASP A 150 -16.13 -3.61 13.57
CA ASP A 150 -15.61 -4.54 14.58
C ASP A 150 -14.06 -4.64 14.52
N GLY A 151 -13.42 -3.98 13.54
CA GLY A 151 -11.99 -3.72 13.55
C GLY A 151 -11.58 -2.61 14.51
N ILE A 152 -10.29 -2.32 14.62
CA ILE A 152 -9.78 -1.20 15.43
C ILE A 152 -10.05 0.11 14.67
N LEU A 153 -11.15 0.78 15.02
CA LEU A 153 -11.57 2.02 14.36
C LEU A 153 -10.84 3.22 14.99
N VAL A 154 -10.11 3.96 14.16
CA VAL A 154 -9.52 5.26 14.50
C VAL A 154 -10.28 6.36 13.77
N LYS A 155 -11.00 7.20 14.51
CA LYS A 155 -11.84 8.26 13.93
C LYS A 155 -11.00 9.35 13.28
N GLY A 156 -11.46 9.86 12.15
CA GLY A 156 -10.88 11.02 11.51
C GLY A 156 -11.09 12.32 12.32
N VAL A 157 -10.19 13.27 12.12
CA VAL A 157 -10.35 14.62 12.67
C VAL A 157 -10.97 15.50 11.60
N GLN A 158 -12.05 16.22 11.97
CA GLN A 158 -12.67 17.16 11.05
C GLN A 158 -11.77 18.38 10.85
N VAL A 159 -11.44 18.65 9.60
CA VAL A 159 -10.60 19.78 9.19
C VAL A 159 -11.23 20.44 7.95
N GLU A 160 -10.95 21.72 7.76
CA GLU A 160 -11.25 22.39 6.50
C GLU A 160 -10.24 21.95 5.44
N VAL A 161 -10.72 21.33 4.37
CA VAL A 161 -9.89 20.76 3.31
C VAL A 161 -9.72 21.79 2.21
N LEU A 162 -8.51 22.36 2.07
CA LEU A 162 -8.13 23.23 0.96
C LEU A 162 -7.58 22.42 -0.22
N ASN A 163 -6.83 21.36 0.06
CA ASN A 163 -6.20 20.49 -0.93
C ASN A 163 -6.01 19.10 -0.33
N VAL A 164 -6.20 18.06 -1.13
CA VAL A 164 -6.02 16.66 -0.72
C VAL A 164 -4.68 16.05 -1.15
N LEU A 165 -3.87 16.81 -1.93
CA LEU A 165 -2.57 16.32 -2.38
C LEU A 165 -1.65 16.10 -1.18
N GLY A 166 -1.04 14.92 -1.10
CA GLY A 166 -0.16 14.52 0.00
C GLY A 166 -0.88 14.08 1.28
N ALA A 167 -2.24 14.03 1.30
CA ALA A 167 -2.97 13.55 2.47
C ALA A 167 -2.64 12.09 2.80
N GLY A 168 -2.46 11.23 1.79
CA GLY A 168 -1.99 9.85 1.95
C GLY A 168 -0.60 9.78 2.58
N ASP A 169 0.34 10.59 2.07
CA ASP A 169 1.72 10.63 2.58
C ASP A 169 1.78 11.13 4.03
N ALA A 170 0.99 12.14 4.37
CA ALA A 170 0.88 12.65 5.74
C ALA A 170 0.29 11.59 6.68
N PHE A 171 -0.76 10.88 6.25
CA PHE A 171 -1.33 9.76 7.00
C PHE A 171 -0.28 8.67 7.22
N MET A 172 0.40 8.23 6.16
CA MET A 172 1.45 7.20 6.23
C MET A 172 2.58 7.61 7.18
N SER A 173 3.01 8.88 7.14
CA SER A 173 4.06 9.39 8.02
C SER A 173 3.68 9.32 9.49
N GLY A 174 2.44 9.69 9.84
CA GLY A 174 1.91 9.60 11.19
C GLY A 174 1.78 8.15 11.66
N LEU A 175 1.20 7.28 10.80
CA LEU A 175 1.04 5.86 11.07
C LEU A 175 2.39 5.17 11.31
N LEU A 176 3.37 5.38 10.44
CA LEU A 176 4.70 4.77 10.57
C LEU A 176 5.41 5.23 11.83
N ARG A 177 5.27 6.49 12.21
CA ARG A 177 5.85 6.99 13.46
C ARG A 177 5.31 6.25 14.67
N GLY A 178 3.97 6.09 14.78
CA GLY A 178 3.33 5.36 15.88
C GLY A 178 3.68 3.87 15.84
N TRP A 179 3.49 3.24 14.69
CA TRP A 179 3.71 1.80 14.51
C TRP A 179 5.15 1.36 14.81
N LEU A 180 6.17 2.11 14.36
CA LEU A 180 7.58 1.81 14.62
C LEU A 180 8.01 2.07 16.07
N ARG A 181 7.18 2.74 16.86
CA ARG A 181 7.40 2.99 18.28
C ARG A 181 6.52 2.15 19.19
N ASN A 182 5.67 1.29 18.62
CA ASN A 182 4.62 0.55 19.32
C ASN A 182 3.70 1.48 20.14
N GLU A 183 3.45 2.68 19.63
CA GLU A 183 2.45 3.60 20.16
C GLU A 183 1.07 3.08 19.79
N PRO A 184 0.04 3.21 20.65
CA PRO A 184 -1.32 2.74 20.36
C PRO A 184 -1.99 3.54 19.23
#